data_cce6b20a2b21d0e769ac40b6f7c501dc
#
_entry.id   cce6b20a2b21d0e769ac40b6f7c501dc
#
_cell.length_a   1.000
_cell.length_b   1.000
_cell.length_c   1.000
_cell.angle_alpha   90.00
_cell.angle_beta   90.00
_cell.angle_gamma   90.00
#
_symmetry.space_group_name_H-M   'P 1'
#
loop_
_entity.id
_entity.type
_entity.pdbx_description
1 polymer ?
#
loop_
_entity_poly.entity_id
_entity_poly.type
_entity_poly.pdbx_seq_one_letter_code
_entity_poly.pdbx_strand_id
1 'polypeptide(L)'
;MMIFGIGIDVVEVERVESSIAEFGERFVSRVFTEAERAYCESQKRPAIHYAARFAAKEAVAKALGTGIGKELSWLDMEVRRRESGEPEVFLSGGGEIFCEENKLSQIKISLTHAQHYAAANAVVLG
;
A
#
# COMPACT_ATOMS: atom_id res chain seq x y z
N MET A 1 8.36 19.83 12.21
CA MET A 1 7.97 18.60 11.52
C MET A 1 9.22 17.80 11.16
N MET A 2 9.29 16.58 11.62
CA MET A 2 10.47 15.74 11.42
C MET A 2 10.11 14.50 10.63
N ILE A 3 11.06 13.99 9.87
CA ILE A 3 10.88 12.70 9.19
C ILE A 3 11.05 11.60 10.22
N PHE A 4 10.01 10.81 10.40
CA PHE A 4 10.03 9.65 11.27
C PHE A 4 10.66 8.45 10.56
N GLY A 5 10.31 8.25 9.29
CA GLY A 5 10.85 7.15 8.53
C GLY A 5 10.56 7.27 7.04
N ILE A 6 11.32 6.53 6.26
CA ILE A 6 11.14 6.43 4.81
C ILE A 6 11.12 4.95 4.41
N GLY A 7 10.38 4.65 3.36
CA GLY A 7 10.31 3.29 2.85
C GLY A 7 10.21 3.30 1.34
N ILE A 8 10.75 2.27 0.72
CA ILE A 8 10.66 2.05 -0.72
C ILE A 8 10.45 0.56 -0.98
N ASP A 9 9.66 0.26 -2.01
CA ASP A 9 9.45 -1.11 -2.41
C ASP A 9 9.27 -1.21 -3.91
N VAL A 10 9.78 -2.29 -4.50
CA VAL A 10 9.66 -2.59 -5.93
C VAL A 10 9.08 -3.99 -6.05
N VAL A 11 8.06 -4.14 -6.88
CA VAL A 11 7.34 -5.40 -7.05
C VAL A 11 7.28 -5.75 -8.53
N GLU A 12 7.56 -7.01 -8.85
CA GLU A 12 7.34 -7.53 -10.20
C GLU A 12 5.86 -7.77 -10.41
N VAL A 13 5.29 -7.16 -11.44
CA VAL A 13 3.86 -7.27 -11.74
C VAL A 13 3.44 -8.73 -11.95
N GLU A 14 4.27 -9.49 -12.65
CA GLU A 14 4.00 -10.90 -12.96
C GLU A 14 3.91 -11.77 -11.70
N ARG A 15 4.63 -11.42 -10.63
CA ARG A 15 4.55 -12.16 -9.37
C ARG A 15 3.21 -11.93 -8.67
N VAL A 16 2.71 -10.69 -8.71
CA VAL A 16 1.39 -10.39 -8.17
C VAL A 16 0.32 -11.08 -9.02
N GLU A 17 0.48 -11.02 -10.32
CA GLU A 17 -0.43 -11.68 -11.27
C GLU A 17 -0.49 -13.19 -11.01
N SER A 18 0.67 -13.82 -10.79
CA SER A 18 0.75 -15.26 -10.47
C SER A 18 0.08 -15.57 -9.13
N SER A 19 0.26 -14.72 -8.14
CA SER A 19 -0.38 -14.92 -6.83
C SER A 19 -1.90 -14.83 -6.94
N ILE A 20 -2.40 -13.90 -7.75
CA ILE A 20 -3.84 -13.77 -7.99
C ILE A 20 -4.36 -15.01 -8.72
N ALA A 21 -3.63 -15.48 -9.73
CA ALA A 21 -4.03 -16.66 -10.49
C ALA A 21 -4.03 -17.92 -9.63
N GLU A 22 -3.05 -18.07 -8.75
CA GLU A 22 -2.91 -19.27 -7.91
C GLU A 22 -3.85 -19.27 -6.71
N PHE A 23 -3.94 -18.13 -5.99
CA PHE A 23 -4.67 -18.07 -4.72
C PHE A 23 -6.01 -17.32 -4.82
N GLY A 24 -6.20 -16.55 -5.88
CA GLY A 24 -7.46 -15.86 -6.15
C GLY A 24 -7.91 -15.00 -5.00
N GLU A 25 -9.17 -15.20 -4.61
CA GLU A 25 -9.83 -14.43 -3.55
C GLU A 25 -9.07 -14.46 -2.22
N ARG A 26 -8.42 -15.57 -1.90
CA ARG A 26 -7.67 -15.70 -0.65
C ARG A 26 -6.52 -14.70 -0.57
N PHE A 27 -5.83 -14.46 -1.68
CA PHE A 27 -4.76 -13.48 -1.73
C PHE A 27 -5.33 -12.06 -1.76
N VAL A 28 -6.25 -11.81 -2.68
CA VAL A 28 -6.76 -10.47 -2.93
C VAL A 28 -7.50 -9.90 -1.70
N SER A 29 -8.36 -10.70 -1.06
CA SER A 29 -9.11 -10.23 0.09
C SER A 29 -8.26 -10.06 1.35
N ARG A 30 -7.13 -10.74 1.42
CA ARG A 30 -6.21 -10.63 2.56
C ARG A 30 -5.39 -9.34 2.50
N VAL A 31 -5.05 -8.88 1.31
CA VAL A 31 -4.11 -7.78 1.09
C VAL A 31 -4.80 -6.47 0.78
N PHE A 32 -5.93 -6.52 0.06
CA PHE A 32 -6.59 -5.34 -0.49
C PHE A 32 -7.99 -5.15 0.05
N THR A 33 -8.34 -3.89 0.35
CA THR A 33 -9.69 -3.55 0.78
C THR A 33 -10.67 -3.64 -0.40
N GLU A 34 -11.97 -3.65 -0.11
CA GLU A 34 -12.99 -3.68 -1.16
C GLU A 34 -12.85 -2.51 -2.12
N ALA A 35 -12.57 -1.31 -1.60
CA ALA A 35 -12.40 -0.11 -2.42
C ALA A 35 -11.19 -0.23 -3.35
N GLU A 36 -10.08 -0.76 -2.84
CA GLU A 36 -8.89 -1.01 -3.65
C GLU A 36 -9.16 -2.02 -4.75
N ARG A 37 -9.87 -3.08 -4.41
CA ARG A 37 -10.24 -4.15 -5.36
C ARG A 37 -11.14 -3.59 -6.46
N ALA A 38 -12.16 -2.81 -6.08
CA ALA A 38 -13.07 -2.21 -7.04
C ALA A 38 -12.32 -1.33 -8.03
N TYR A 39 -11.40 -0.51 -7.53
CA TYR A 39 -10.60 0.35 -8.39
C TYR A 39 -9.73 -0.48 -9.35
N CYS A 40 -8.99 -1.45 -8.83
CA CYS A 40 -8.08 -2.26 -9.64
C CYS A 40 -8.82 -3.03 -10.73
N GLU A 41 -9.96 -3.64 -10.37
CA GLU A 41 -10.77 -4.41 -11.33
C GLU A 41 -11.40 -3.54 -12.41
N SER A 42 -11.56 -2.25 -12.17
CA SER A 42 -12.08 -1.32 -13.17
C SER A 42 -11.04 -0.92 -14.21
N GLN A 43 -9.80 -1.26 -13.99
CA GLN A 43 -8.70 -0.87 -14.87
C GLN A 43 -8.45 -1.90 -15.96
N LYS A 44 -7.83 -1.46 -17.05
CA LYS A 44 -7.58 -2.30 -18.23
C LYS A 44 -6.70 -3.51 -17.88
N ARG A 45 -5.68 -3.32 -17.06
CA ARG A 45 -4.80 -4.39 -16.58
C ARG A 45 -4.74 -4.34 -15.06
N PRO A 46 -5.65 -5.02 -14.38
CA PRO A 46 -5.74 -4.97 -12.91
C PRO A 46 -4.44 -5.27 -12.18
N ALA A 47 -3.65 -6.23 -12.67
CA ALA A 47 -2.43 -6.67 -11.99
C ALA A 47 -1.43 -5.54 -11.74
N ILE A 48 -1.30 -4.60 -12.65
CA ILE A 48 -0.40 -3.45 -12.48
C ILE A 48 -0.84 -2.59 -11.30
N HIS A 49 -2.14 -2.38 -11.17
CA HIS A 49 -2.71 -1.54 -10.10
C HIS A 49 -2.67 -2.24 -8.76
N TYR A 50 -2.88 -3.56 -8.73
CA TYR A 50 -2.67 -4.34 -7.51
C TYR A 50 -1.21 -4.31 -7.08
N ALA A 51 -0.29 -4.47 -8.04
CA ALA A 51 1.15 -4.44 -7.73
C ALA A 51 1.58 -3.09 -7.15
N ALA A 52 1.07 -1.99 -7.70
CA ALA A 52 1.39 -0.65 -7.21
C ALA A 52 0.89 -0.44 -5.78
N ARG A 53 -0.31 -0.92 -5.46
CA ARG A 53 -0.86 -0.82 -4.11
C ARG A 53 -0.16 -1.74 -3.13
N PHE A 54 0.22 -2.93 -3.58
CA PHE A 54 1.03 -3.84 -2.78
C PHE A 54 2.35 -3.18 -2.40
N ALA A 55 3.04 -2.59 -3.38
CA ALA A 55 4.31 -1.87 -3.14
C ALA A 55 4.11 -0.70 -2.18
N ALA A 56 3.01 0.04 -2.31
CA ALA A 56 2.71 1.15 -1.42
C ALA A 56 2.56 0.71 0.03
N LYS A 57 1.85 -0.39 0.27
CA LYS A 57 1.64 -0.91 1.62
C LYS A 57 2.95 -1.39 2.24
N GLU A 58 3.78 -2.06 1.45
CA GLU A 58 5.11 -2.47 1.90
C GLU A 58 5.99 -1.27 2.23
N ALA A 59 5.96 -0.24 1.38
CA ALA A 59 6.75 0.97 1.59
C ALA A 59 6.32 1.69 2.88
N VAL A 60 5.00 1.79 3.12
CA VAL A 60 4.47 2.39 4.35
C VAL A 60 4.93 1.60 5.58
N ALA A 61 4.83 0.27 5.52
CA ALA A 61 5.25 -0.58 6.62
C ALA A 61 6.74 -0.43 6.94
N LYS A 62 7.58 -0.30 5.92
CA LYS A 62 9.00 -0.02 6.09
C LYS A 62 9.23 1.35 6.72
N ALA A 63 8.50 2.37 6.24
CA ALA A 63 8.63 3.73 6.77
C ALA A 63 8.21 3.84 8.23
N LEU A 64 7.18 3.07 8.63
CA LEU A 64 6.75 3.01 10.02
C LEU A 64 7.71 2.19 10.88
N GLY A 65 8.51 1.32 10.26
CA GLY A 65 9.46 0.47 10.96
C GLY A 65 8.84 -0.79 11.55
N THR A 66 7.55 -1.02 11.32
CA THR A 66 6.84 -2.17 11.87
C THR A 66 6.94 -3.41 10.98
N GLY A 67 7.08 -3.20 9.67
CA GLY A 67 6.81 -4.26 8.71
C GLY A 67 5.33 -4.65 8.76
N ILE A 68 4.93 -5.59 7.90
CA ILE A 68 3.59 -6.15 7.92
C ILE A 68 3.57 -7.28 8.96
N GLY A 69 2.66 -7.20 9.90
CA GLY A 69 2.54 -8.24 10.92
C GLY A 69 1.61 -7.84 12.06
N LYS A 70 2.10 -8.02 13.27
CA LYS A 70 1.28 -7.89 14.48
C LYS A 70 0.76 -6.46 14.71
N GLU A 71 1.60 -5.46 14.50
CA GLU A 71 1.24 -4.07 14.75
C GLU A 71 0.54 -3.41 13.57
N LEU A 72 0.75 -3.92 12.36
CA LEU A 72 0.24 -3.35 11.13
C LEU A 72 -0.15 -4.47 10.18
N SER A 73 -1.42 -4.64 9.92
CA SER A 73 -1.89 -5.62 8.95
C SER A 73 -2.15 -4.96 7.61
N TRP A 74 -2.23 -5.78 6.56
CA TRP A 74 -2.52 -5.29 5.21
C TRP A 74 -3.77 -4.41 5.14
N LEU A 75 -4.84 -4.83 5.81
CA LEU A 75 -6.13 -4.14 5.73
C LEU A 75 -6.23 -2.93 6.66
N ASP A 76 -5.20 -2.68 7.49
CA ASP A 76 -5.10 -1.45 8.24
C ASP A 76 -4.74 -0.26 7.35
N MET A 77 -4.32 -0.54 6.12
CA MET A 77 -3.90 0.47 5.16
C MET A 77 -4.80 0.41 3.93
N GLU A 78 -5.29 1.57 3.50
CA GLU A 78 -6.05 1.66 2.25
C GLU A 78 -5.47 2.78 1.40
N VAL A 79 -5.08 2.42 0.18
CA VAL A 79 -4.58 3.39 -0.79
C VAL A 79 -5.76 3.91 -1.60
N ARG A 80 -5.93 5.23 -1.61
CA ARG A 80 -6.98 5.93 -2.35
C ARG A 80 -6.36 6.96 -3.28
N ARG A 81 -7.12 7.37 -4.26
CA ARG A 81 -6.73 8.46 -5.16
C ARG A 81 -7.60 9.67 -4.88
N ARG A 82 -6.98 10.85 -4.81
CA ARG A 82 -7.70 12.12 -4.78
C ARG A 82 -8.24 12.41 -6.18
N GLU A 83 -9.17 13.34 -6.28
CA GLU A 83 -9.67 13.81 -7.58
C GLU A 83 -8.53 14.27 -8.49
N SER A 84 -7.49 14.86 -7.91
CA SER A 84 -6.29 15.29 -8.64
C SER A 84 -5.46 14.13 -9.20
N GLY A 85 -5.77 12.88 -8.79
CA GLY A 85 -5.00 11.70 -9.17
C GLY A 85 -3.89 11.34 -8.19
N GLU A 86 -3.62 12.20 -7.23
CA GLU A 86 -2.60 11.97 -6.21
C GLU A 86 -3.00 10.81 -5.29
N PRO A 87 -2.08 9.86 -5.02
CA PRO A 87 -2.38 8.78 -4.08
C PRO A 87 -2.30 9.25 -2.63
N GLU A 88 -3.15 8.65 -1.79
CA GLU A 88 -3.15 8.84 -0.36
C GLU A 88 -3.27 7.49 0.32
N VAL A 89 -2.75 7.39 1.54
CA VAL A 89 -2.96 6.20 2.37
C VAL A 89 -3.77 6.59 3.61
N PHE A 90 -4.79 5.80 3.89
CA PHE A 90 -5.62 5.94 5.08
C PHE A 90 -5.36 4.76 6.00
N LEU A 91 -5.13 5.06 7.27
CA LEU A 91 -4.86 4.04 8.28
C LEU A 91 -6.07 3.80 9.16
N SER A 92 -6.23 2.56 9.58
CA SER A 92 -7.24 2.13 10.53
C SER A 92 -6.61 1.08 11.45
N GLY A 93 -7.37 0.61 12.43
CA GLY A 93 -6.95 -0.47 13.31
C GLY A 93 -5.58 -0.22 13.95
N GLY A 94 -4.74 -1.25 13.91
CA GLY A 94 -3.41 -1.21 14.52
C GLY A 94 -2.50 -0.13 13.94
N GLY A 95 -2.63 0.15 12.64
CA GLY A 95 -1.85 1.20 11.99
C GLY A 95 -2.18 2.59 12.53
N GLU A 96 -3.46 2.86 12.72
CA GLU A 96 -3.91 4.12 13.29
C GLU A 96 -3.43 4.28 14.73
N ILE A 97 -3.54 3.23 15.52
CA ILE A 97 -3.08 3.21 16.91
C ILE A 97 -1.58 3.50 16.98
N PHE A 98 -0.81 2.83 16.13
CA PHE A 98 0.64 3.04 16.06
C PHE A 98 0.99 4.51 15.79
N CYS A 99 0.30 5.12 14.84
CA CYS A 99 0.55 6.52 14.49
C CYS A 99 0.19 7.46 15.64
N GLU A 100 -0.91 7.22 16.33
CA GLU A 100 -1.31 8.01 17.49
C GLU A 100 -0.29 7.90 18.62
N GLU A 101 0.14 6.68 18.93
CA GLU A 101 1.11 6.44 19.99
C GLU A 101 2.47 7.07 19.72
N ASN A 102 2.86 7.14 18.46
CA ASN A 102 4.14 7.73 18.05
C ASN A 102 4.02 9.18 17.61
N LYS A 103 2.84 9.76 17.73
CA LYS A 103 2.58 11.17 17.39
C LYS A 103 2.94 11.52 15.95
N LEU A 104 2.59 10.63 15.05
CA LEU A 104 2.85 10.81 13.63
C LEU A 104 1.74 11.66 13.02
N SER A 105 2.13 12.64 12.22
CA SER A 105 1.18 13.63 11.70
C SER A 105 0.74 13.35 10.28
N GLN A 106 1.60 12.72 9.46
CA GLN A 106 1.30 12.58 8.05
C GLN A 106 2.11 11.45 7.42
N ILE A 107 1.48 10.76 6.47
CA ILE A 107 2.17 9.80 5.62
C ILE A 107 1.98 10.26 4.18
N LYS A 108 3.09 10.43 3.46
CA LYS A 108 3.07 10.78 2.04
C LYS A 108 3.58 9.60 1.25
N ILE A 109 2.89 9.27 0.18
CA ILE A 109 3.29 8.18 -0.70
C ILE A 109 3.34 8.66 -2.14
N SER A 110 4.16 8.01 -2.95
CA SER A 110 4.05 8.11 -4.40
C SER A 110 4.24 6.73 -5.01
N LEU A 111 3.59 6.53 -6.14
CA LEU A 111 3.55 5.25 -6.84
C LEU A 111 4.00 5.44 -8.27
N THR A 112 4.64 4.43 -8.83
CA THR A 112 4.91 4.39 -10.25
C THR A 112 4.79 2.94 -10.74
N HIS A 113 4.51 2.77 -12.01
CA HIS A 113 4.47 1.45 -12.60
C HIS A 113 4.86 1.50 -14.07
N ALA A 114 5.38 0.39 -14.52
CA ALA A 114 5.70 0.14 -15.92
C ALA A 114 5.10 -1.22 -16.26
N GLN A 115 5.41 -1.75 -17.42
CA GLN A 115 4.83 -3.01 -17.87
C GLN A 115 5.12 -4.18 -16.90
N HIS A 116 6.32 -4.25 -16.35
CA HIS A 116 6.78 -5.39 -15.55
C HIS A 116 7.02 -5.09 -14.08
N TYR A 117 7.06 -3.82 -13.69
CA TYR A 117 7.38 -3.41 -12.33
C TYR A 117 6.46 -2.33 -11.82
N ALA A 118 6.17 -2.39 -10.54
CA ALA A 118 5.54 -1.30 -9.82
C ALA A 118 6.43 -0.95 -8.64
N ALA A 119 6.45 0.32 -8.29
CA ALA A 119 7.28 0.79 -7.18
C ALA A 119 6.52 1.85 -6.39
N ALA A 120 6.88 1.98 -5.14
CA ALA A 120 6.30 3.00 -4.27
C ALA A 120 7.35 3.47 -3.27
N ASN A 121 7.21 4.71 -2.85
CA ASN A 121 7.93 5.18 -1.68
C ASN A 121 6.95 5.79 -0.68
N ALA A 122 7.38 5.87 0.56
CA ALA A 122 6.60 6.46 1.63
C ALA A 122 7.51 7.30 2.50
N VAL A 123 6.97 8.43 2.96
CA VAL A 123 7.64 9.30 3.94
C VAL A 123 6.65 9.51 5.07
N VAL A 124 7.08 9.21 6.29
CA VAL A 124 6.26 9.38 7.49
C VAL A 124 6.81 10.57 8.28
N LEU A 125 5.93 11.49 8.60
CA LEU A 125 6.27 12.74 9.30
C LEU A 125 5.69 12.72 10.70
N GLY A 126 6.49 13.20 11.63
CA GLY A 126 6.08 13.32 13.03
C GLY A 126 5.93 14.74 13.51
#